data_e4da0cac62676979cb8af87e6c0ce43f
#
_entry.id   e4da0cac62676979cb8af87e6c0ce43f
#
_cell.length_a   1.000
_cell.length_b   1.000
_cell.length_c   1.000
_cell.angle_alpha   90.00
_cell.angle_beta   90.00
_cell.angle_gamma   90.00
#
_symmetry.space_group_name_H-M   'P 1'
#
loop_
_entity.id
_entity.type
_entity.pdbx_description
1 polymer ?
#
loop_
_entity_poly.entity_id
_entity_poly.type
_entity_poly.pdbx_seq_one_letter_code
_entity_poly.pdbx_strand_id
1 'polypeptide(L)'
;MTATRLRRCLQTFAKKRPNFQIFRSSESTRLWKIAYFSVAAFLFVSSAHKRFSLPQYPLADSDVGFLWPALMKLSGGAFKHIQGLNFLYPGMVYLALRIWADFRAISVIQHLLGLIAGVLFLASWSRLADFFPKPRLNRVGHEAIGLVGASIYLLSYGSVFFEMRIRSDAVCMFFQMLVLWFVVEFFYRRVVFVNLRMATLYGTGVAISSFVLASLKPSFTLVALFVMAPVMSLTLSAKKNFTGKLTFFSVSVPIILALTLTEHFLRRDDQSVKYFLPETLFAIHAKIIHAQMDDDLNNGDTNIYPREWLQIVCDDLGTQIQRTHGALPVLGFDPDSLMSTGADPLLKRWRSQLGDDQFLRFLKYWYWRSVAHRPLAFAGKITRQLGVFYSTDCPAFSVHKKFRLTPWSYDYSLSALSHPQTWALLTVVPGGSAFVERTKALRSSDTVIRQKRSIRMCNIFCARSYLAILLVSVPLAVWFVFKRNNSEQRKLPAFFVLLFYTANFGNVFGVSIVHTMEVDRYVAVLFITALFAHLWAIRWLVELGLAKRASLMPADTLYYNPTSEHREDS
;
A
#
# COMPACT_ATOMS: atom_id res chain seq x y z
N MET A 1 22.61 3.81 -12.38
CA MET A 1 22.75 5.19 -11.84
C MET A 1 23.50 5.14 -10.53
N THR A 2 24.63 5.85 -10.37
CA THR A 2 25.44 5.72 -9.16
C THR A 2 24.79 6.45 -7.99
N ALA A 3 24.62 5.75 -6.85
CA ALA A 3 24.14 6.28 -5.57
C ALA A 3 24.81 7.62 -5.18
N THR A 4 26.04 7.84 -5.68
CA THR A 4 26.83 9.05 -5.50
C THR A 4 26.17 10.30 -6.12
N ARG A 5 25.50 10.19 -7.28
CA ARG A 5 24.82 11.33 -7.94
C ARG A 5 23.54 11.72 -7.21
N LEU A 6 22.74 10.76 -6.79
CA LEU A 6 21.55 11.03 -5.96
C LEU A 6 21.98 11.65 -4.63
N ARG A 7 23.02 11.12 -3.99
CA ARG A 7 23.59 11.64 -2.76
C ARG A 7 24.06 13.10 -2.93
N ARG A 8 24.76 13.45 -4.01
CA ARG A 8 25.18 14.83 -4.30
C ARG A 8 23.97 15.75 -4.49
N CYS A 9 22.97 15.33 -5.25
CA CYS A 9 21.74 16.08 -5.45
C CYS A 9 21.07 16.39 -4.10
N LEU A 10 20.86 15.39 -3.25
CA LEU A 10 20.24 15.54 -1.93
C LEU A 10 21.11 16.37 -0.95
N GLN A 11 22.45 16.28 -1.03
CA GLN A 11 23.36 17.07 -0.20
C GLN A 11 23.38 18.55 -0.59
N THR A 12 23.23 18.86 -1.88
CA THR A 12 23.15 20.23 -2.38
C THR A 12 21.88 20.93 -1.91
N PHE A 13 20.74 20.18 -1.80
CA PHE A 13 19.51 20.66 -1.16
C PHE A 13 19.71 21.10 0.29
N ALA A 14 20.58 20.39 1.04
CA ALA A 14 20.79 20.65 2.45
C ALA A 14 21.74 21.83 2.74
N LYS A 15 22.54 22.28 1.75
CA LYS A 15 23.58 23.32 1.96
C LYS A 15 23.13 24.75 1.66
N LYS A 16 22.21 24.98 0.75
CA LYS A 16 21.71 26.33 0.41
C LYS A 16 20.43 26.60 1.15
N ARG A 17 20.44 27.59 2.05
CA ARG A 17 19.21 28.11 2.69
C ARG A 17 18.37 28.82 1.61
N PRO A 18 17.23 28.26 1.18
CA PRO A 18 16.31 29.04 0.37
C PRO A 18 15.68 30.10 1.28
N ASN A 19 15.66 31.37 0.82
CA ASN A 19 14.85 32.41 1.47
C ASN A 19 13.37 32.09 1.22
N PHE A 20 12.77 31.29 2.11
CA PHE A 20 11.33 31.08 2.12
C PHE A 20 10.69 32.31 2.79
N GLN A 21 10.11 33.18 1.97
CA GLN A 21 9.23 34.22 2.49
C GLN A 21 7.99 33.56 3.09
N ILE A 22 7.87 33.64 4.42
CA ILE A 22 6.64 33.27 5.12
C ILE A 22 5.61 34.35 4.75
N PHE A 23 4.69 34.01 3.83
CA PHE A 23 3.60 34.90 3.44
C PHE A 23 2.74 35.23 4.66
N ARG A 24 2.79 36.49 5.12
CA ARG A 24 1.82 37.06 6.09
C ARG A 24 0.43 37.06 5.45
N SER A 25 -0.54 36.55 6.16
CA SER A 25 -1.90 36.32 5.70
C SER A 25 -2.72 37.62 5.63
N SER A 26 -3.28 37.93 4.47
CA SER A 26 -4.37 38.92 4.31
C SER A 26 -5.70 38.37 4.85
N GLU A 27 -6.72 39.21 5.04
CA GLU A 27 -8.08 38.82 5.50
C GLU A 27 -8.71 37.73 4.60
N SER A 28 -8.46 37.76 3.30
CA SER A 28 -8.93 36.74 2.35
C SER A 28 -8.42 35.34 2.71
N THR A 29 -7.25 35.25 3.32
CA THR A 29 -6.68 33.98 3.82
C THR A 29 -7.39 33.46 5.08
N ARG A 30 -7.99 34.34 5.89
CA ARG A 30 -8.75 33.91 7.08
C ARG A 30 -10.09 33.27 6.69
N LEU A 31 -10.82 33.89 5.78
CA LEU A 31 -12.07 33.34 5.26
C LEU A 31 -11.85 31.99 4.57
N TRP A 32 -10.79 31.88 3.77
CA TRP A 32 -10.44 30.61 3.14
C TRP A 32 -10.11 29.52 4.17
N LYS A 33 -9.36 29.83 5.23
CA LYS A 33 -9.07 28.84 6.29
C LYS A 33 -10.34 28.34 6.95
N ILE A 34 -11.28 29.24 7.27
CA ILE A 34 -12.59 28.87 7.83
C ILE A 34 -13.31 27.93 6.85
N ALA A 35 -13.42 28.32 5.58
CA ALA A 35 -14.06 27.49 4.56
C ALA A 35 -13.38 26.12 4.41
N TYR A 36 -12.05 26.08 4.37
CA TYR A 36 -11.27 24.86 4.29
C TYR A 36 -11.55 23.90 5.45
N PHE A 37 -11.48 24.40 6.69
CA PHE A 37 -11.74 23.58 7.87
C PHE A 37 -13.20 23.14 7.98
N SER A 38 -14.16 24.00 7.56
CA SER A 38 -15.57 23.64 7.53
C SER A 38 -15.86 22.54 6.51
N VAL A 39 -15.29 22.63 5.30
CA VAL A 39 -15.42 21.58 4.28
C VAL A 39 -14.73 20.29 4.73
N ALA A 40 -13.52 20.38 5.30
CA ALA A 40 -12.83 19.22 5.84
C ALA A 40 -13.65 18.55 6.95
N ALA A 41 -14.15 19.30 7.94
CA ALA A 41 -14.99 18.77 9.01
C ALA A 41 -16.24 18.09 8.44
N PHE A 42 -16.94 18.72 7.50
CA PHE A 42 -18.10 18.14 6.83
C PHE A 42 -17.76 16.81 6.13
N LEU A 43 -16.62 16.73 5.44
CA LEU A 43 -16.15 15.51 4.81
C LEU A 43 -15.89 14.39 5.83
N PHE A 44 -15.25 14.72 6.95
CA PHE A 44 -14.98 13.76 8.01
C PHE A 44 -16.26 13.27 8.69
N VAL A 45 -17.18 14.16 9.03
CA VAL A 45 -18.50 13.80 9.60
C VAL A 45 -19.29 12.93 8.62
N SER A 46 -19.35 13.30 7.34
CA SER A 46 -20.02 12.50 6.31
C SER A 46 -19.37 11.12 6.13
N SER A 47 -18.05 11.06 6.19
CA SER A 47 -17.29 9.81 6.09
C SER A 47 -17.47 8.93 7.33
N ALA A 48 -17.47 9.52 8.53
CA ALA A 48 -17.75 8.81 9.78
C ALA A 48 -19.18 8.27 9.79
N HIS A 49 -20.16 9.10 9.44
CA HIS A 49 -21.56 8.64 9.31
C HIS A 49 -21.68 7.45 8.36
N LYS A 50 -21.02 7.51 7.19
CA LYS A 50 -21.03 6.42 6.21
C LYS A 50 -20.47 5.11 6.78
N ARG A 51 -19.40 5.17 7.58
CA ARG A 51 -18.75 3.99 8.19
C ARG A 51 -19.56 3.43 9.35
N PHE A 52 -19.99 4.29 10.27
CA PHE A 52 -20.67 3.88 11.48
C PHE A 52 -22.18 3.58 11.29
N SER A 53 -22.74 3.89 10.12
CA SER A 53 -24.09 3.42 9.74
C SER A 53 -24.11 1.98 9.19
N LEU A 54 -22.92 1.38 8.96
CA LEU A 54 -22.83 -0.03 8.52
C LEU A 54 -22.97 -0.99 9.71
N PRO A 55 -23.31 -2.25 9.45
CA PRO A 55 -23.15 -3.29 10.46
C PRO A 55 -21.70 -3.33 10.93
N GLN A 56 -21.48 -3.12 12.23
CA GLN A 56 -20.10 -3.00 12.76
C GLN A 56 -19.43 -4.35 13.01
N TYR A 57 -20.12 -5.46 12.78
CA TYR A 57 -19.51 -6.78 12.89
C TYR A 57 -18.63 -7.05 11.68
N PRO A 58 -17.33 -7.37 11.90
CA PRO A 58 -16.40 -7.57 10.80
C PRO A 58 -16.68 -8.87 10.07
N LEU A 59 -16.33 -8.91 8.78
CA LEU A 59 -16.38 -10.12 7.98
C LEU A 59 -15.11 -10.94 8.21
N ALA A 60 -15.24 -12.15 8.71
CA ALA A 60 -14.14 -13.11 8.74
C ALA A 60 -13.80 -13.54 7.31
N ASP A 61 -12.52 -13.76 7.06
CA ASP A 61 -12.01 -14.25 5.79
C ASP A 61 -11.60 -15.72 5.90
N SER A 62 -11.46 -16.42 4.79
CA SER A 62 -10.92 -17.79 4.76
C SER A 62 -9.51 -17.88 5.36
N ASP A 63 -8.74 -16.78 5.29
CA ASP A 63 -7.46 -16.66 5.98
C ASP A 63 -7.67 -16.47 7.50
N VAL A 64 -8.19 -17.50 8.18
CA VAL A 64 -8.43 -17.49 9.63
C VAL A 64 -7.18 -17.18 10.45
N GLY A 65 -5.99 -17.26 9.87
CA GLY A 65 -4.71 -16.87 10.46
C GLY A 65 -4.64 -15.43 10.94
N PHE A 66 -5.47 -14.54 10.42
CA PHE A 66 -5.59 -13.18 10.94
C PHE A 66 -6.34 -13.07 12.26
N LEU A 67 -7.21 -14.03 12.57
CA LEU A 67 -8.05 -14.04 13.76
C LEU A 67 -7.55 -15.05 14.80
N TRP A 68 -7.14 -16.22 14.36
CA TRP A 68 -6.87 -17.38 15.20
C TRP A 68 -5.84 -17.17 16.32
N PRO A 69 -4.66 -16.53 16.09
CA PRO A 69 -3.71 -16.29 17.16
C PRO A 69 -4.28 -15.45 18.30
N ALA A 70 -5.14 -14.47 17.96
CA ALA A 70 -5.84 -13.66 18.94
C ALA A 70 -6.83 -14.48 19.76
N LEU A 71 -7.65 -15.33 19.10
CA LEU A 71 -8.60 -16.21 19.78
C LEU A 71 -7.90 -17.20 20.70
N MET A 72 -6.81 -17.84 20.25
CA MET A 72 -6.05 -18.76 21.09
C MET A 72 -5.52 -18.08 22.35
N LYS A 73 -4.99 -16.86 22.22
CA LYS A 73 -4.51 -16.12 23.39
C LYS A 73 -5.62 -15.70 24.33
N LEU A 74 -6.78 -15.31 23.80
CA LEU A 74 -7.95 -14.93 24.59
C LEU A 74 -8.60 -16.13 25.30
N SER A 75 -8.50 -17.34 24.74
CA SER A 75 -8.96 -18.57 25.38
C SER A 75 -8.01 -19.13 26.46
N GLY A 76 -6.94 -18.41 26.81
CA GLY A 76 -5.94 -18.82 27.81
C GLY A 76 -4.76 -19.61 27.25
N GLY A 77 -4.73 -19.89 25.94
CA GLY A 77 -3.63 -20.57 25.27
C GLY A 77 -2.45 -19.66 24.91
N ALA A 78 -1.48 -20.22 24.18
CA ALA A 78 -0.38 -19.46 23.63
C ALA A 78 -0.82 -18.69 22.38
N PHE A 79 -0.20 -17.49 22.16
CA PHE A 79 -0.36 -16.79 20.89
C PHE A 79 0.44 -17.55 19.83
N LYS A 80 -0.22 -18.36 19.03
CA LYS A 80 0.43 -19.18 18.00
C LYS A 80 0.31 -18.54 16.63
N HIS A 81 1.45 -18.41 15.97
CA HIS A 81 1.53 -18.02 14.57
C HIS A 81 1.02 -19.15 13.67
N ILE A 82 0.26 -18.85 12.64
CA ILE A 82 -0.24 -19.83 11.65
C ILE A 82 -0.19 -19.27 10.23
N GLN A 83 -0.06 -20.16 9.25
CA GLN A 83 -0.14 -19.86 7.82
C GLN A 83 0.87 -18.82 7.31
N GLY A 84 2.03 -18.70 7.95
CA GLY A 84 3.08 -17.77 7.52
C GLY A 84 2.73 -16.28 7.67
N LEU A 85 1.59 -15.93 8.31
CA LEU A 85 1.16 -14.56 8.52
C LEU A 85 1.93 -13.91 9.67
N ASN A 86 2.20 -12.61 9.58
CA ASN A 86 2.91 -11.86 10.60
C ASN A 86 2.03 -11.60 11.83
N PHE A 87 2.63 -11.54 13.00
CA PHE A 87 1.92 -11.41 14.29
C PHE A 87 1.26 -10.04 14.50
N LEU A 88 1.71 -8.99 13.82
CA LEU A 88 1.28 -7.61 14.12
C LEU A 88 -0.23 -7.42 14.00
N TYR A 89 -0.83 -7.87 12.90
CA TYR A 89 -2.28 -7.71 12.74
C TYR A 89 -3.09 -8.58 13.72
N PRO A 90 -2.81 -9.89 13.88
CA PRO A 90 -3.43 -10.67 14.96
C PRO A 90 -3.21 -10.09 16.36
N GLY A 91 -2.05 -9.48 16.62
CA GLY A 91 -1.76 -8.76 17.86
C GLY A 91 -2.67 -7.53 18.06
N MET A 92 -2.93 -6.77 16.99
CA MET A 92 -3.90 -5.66 17.04
C MET A 92 -5.33 -6.17 17.32
N VAL A 93 -5.74 -7.28 16.70
CA VAL A 93 -7.03 -7.94 16.96
C VAL A 93 -7.12 -8.40 18.42
N TYR A 94 -6.07 -9.04 18.94
CA TYR A 94 -6.00 -9.44 20.33
C TYR A 94 -6.17 -8.25 21.29
N LEU A 95 -5.43 -7.17 21.07
CA LEU A 95 -5.53 -5.97 21.90
C LEU A 95 -6.91 -5.33 21.83
N ALA A 96 -7.50 -5.24 20.65
CA ALA A 96 -8.84 -4.72 20.45
C ALA A 96 -9.88 -5.51 21.27
N LEU A 97 -9.86 -6.83 21.16
CA LEU A 97 -10.79 -7.73 21.88
C LEU A 97 -10.49 -7.82 23.37
N ARG A 98 -9.21 -7.60 23.78
CA ARG A 98 -8.84 -7.57 25.19
C ARG A 98 -9.35 -6.31 25.91
N ILE A 99 -9.36 -5.17 25.20
CA ILE A 99 -9.83 -3.87 25.71
C ILE A 99 -11.37 -3.82 25.67
N TRP A 100 -11.94 -4.29 24.58
CA TRP A 100 -13.38 -4.30 24.37
C TRP A 100 -13.79 -5.71 23.91
N ALA A 101 -14.40 -6.48 24.80
CA ALA A 101 -14.76 -7.89 24.58
C ALA A 101 -15.96 -8.06 23.62
N ASP A 102 -15.94 -7.35 22.51
CA ASP A 102 -16.92 -7.39 21.43
C ASP A 102 -16.22 -7.26 20.09
N PHE A 103 -16.55 -8.13 19.13
CA PHE A 103 -15.91 -8.15 17.81
C PHE A 103 -16.15 -6.88 16.99
N ARG A 104 -17.14 -6.06 17.34
CA ARG A 104 -17.31 -4.71 16.77
C ARG A 104 -16.08 -3.83 16.97
N ALA A 105 -15.29 -4.06 18.02
CA ALA A 105 -14.05 -3.34 18.27
C ALA A 105 -13.12 -3.35 17.06
N ILE A 106 -13.06 -4.46 16.33
CA ILE A 106 -12.19 -4.62 15.17
C ILE A 106 -12.59 -3.63 14.06
N SER A 107 -13.86 -3.64 13.63
CA SER A 107 -14.35 -2.73 12.59
C SER A 107 -14.26 -1.26 13.03
N VAL A 108 -14.62 -0.97 14.29
CA VAL A 108 -14.55 0.40 14.83
C VAL A 108 -13.13 0.94 14.79
N ILE A 109 -12.13 0.17 15.24
CA ILE A 109 -10.72 0.58 15.20
C ILE A 109 -10.26 0.76 13.76
N GLN A 110 -10.61 -0.15 12.85
CA GLN A 110 -10.24 -0.05 11.43
C GLN A 110 -10.87 1.17 10.77
N HIS A 111 -12.14 1.48 11.06
CA HIS A 111 -12.80 2.70 10.59
C HIS A 111 -12.14 3.98 11.13
N LEU A 112 -11.76 4.00 12.40
CA LEU A 112 -11.02 5.13 12.98
C LEU A 112 -9.66 5.31 12.32
N LEU A 113 -8.90 4.22 12.08
CA LEU A 113 -7.63 4.28 11.36
C LEU A 113 -7.81 4.77 9.92
N GLY A 114 -8.88 4.36 9.23
CA GLY A 114 -9.23 4.88 7.91
C GLY A 114 -9.53 6.38 7.90
N LEU A 115 -10.23 6.88 8.92
CA LEU A 115 -10.47 8.33 9.10
C LEU A 115 -9.15 9.08 9.39
N ILE A 116 -8.31 8.55 10.28
CA ILE A 116 -7.00 9.14 10.58
C ILE A 116 -6.10 9.16 9.34
N ALA A 117 -6.16 8.15 8.47
CA ALA A 117 -5.46 8.16 7.18
C ALA A 117 -5.88 9.36 6.32
N GLY A 118 -7.17 9.73 6.32
CA GLY A 118 -7.67 10.94 5.67
C GLY A 118 -7.10 12.23 6.28
N VAL A 119 -6.96 12.29 7.61
CA VAL A 119 -6.29 13.44 8.29
C VAL A 119 -4.84 13.55 7.86
N LEU A 120 -4.11 12.41 7.88
CA LEU A 120 -2.70 12.36 7.45
C LEU A 120 -2.54 12.74 5.98
N PHE A 121 -3.51 12.37 5.12
CA PHE A 121 -3.55 12.79 3.71
C PHE A 121 -3.58 14.32 3.61
N LEU A 122 -4.53 14.98 4.27
CA LEU A 122 -4.65 16.45 4.24
C LEU A 122 -3.45 17.15 4.88
N ALA A 123 -2.93 16.62 6.00
CA ALA A 123 -1.75 17.16 6.66
C ALA A 123 -0.52 17.09 5.76
N SER A 124 -0.27 15.94 5.14
CA SER A 124 0.83 15.74 4.19
C SER A 124 0.68 16.65 2.97
N TRP A 125 -0.53 16.74 2.41
CA TRP A 125 -0.83 17.58 1.27
C TRP A 125 -0.58 19.05 1.56
N SER A 126 -1.12 19.57 2.67
CA SER A 126 -0.91 20.98 3.07
C SER A 126 0.58 21.29 3.27
N ARG A 127 1.34 20.36 3.85
CA ARG A 127 2.78 20.51 4.04
C ARG A 127 3.58 20.55 2.73
N LEU A 128 3.15 19.80 1.73
CA LEU A 128 3.79 19.79 0.41
C LEU A 128 3.73 21.13 -0.32
N ALA A 129 2.79 22.03 0.02
CA ALA A 129 2.77 23.39 -0.51
C ALA A 129 4.08 24.15 -0.23
N ASP A 130 4.67 23.89 0.93
CA ASP A 130 5.87 24.58 1.39
C ASP A 130 7.15 24.17 0.62
N PHE A 131 7.08 23.14 -0.24
CA PHE A 131 8.17 22.74 -1.10
C PHE A 131 8.26 23.52 -2.43
N PHE A 132 7.26 24.36 -2.71
CA PHE A 132 7.29 25.29 -3.82
C PHE A 132 7.73 26.68 -3.33
N PRO A 133 8.95 27.15 -3.64
CA PRO A 133 9.47 28.40 -3.08
C PRO A 133 8.77 29.66 -3.61
N LYS A 134 8.24 29.60 -4.83
CA LYS A 134 7.45 30.65 -5.49
C LYS A 134 6.32 29.97 -6.28
N PRO A 135 5.27 29.51 -5.59
CA PRO A 135 4.18 28.79 -6.26
C PRO A 135 3.40 29.76 -7.17
N ARG A 136 3.14 29.32 -8.41
CA ARG A 136 2.25 30.03 -9.33
C ARG A 136 0.78 29.68 -9.04
N LEU A 137 0.51 28.41 -8.71
CA LEU A 137 -0.76 28.04 -8.14
C LEU A 137 -0.80 28.50 -6.68
N ASN A 138 -1.75 29.38 -6.35
CA ASN A 138 -1.89 29.90 -5.01
C ASN A 138 -2.22 28.79 -3.97
N ARG A 139 -2.11 29.12 -2.69
CA ARG A 139 -2.36 28.16 -1.61
C ARG A 139 -3.78 27.63 -1.61
N VAL A 140 -4.76 28.46 -1.98
CA VAL A 140 -6.17 28.07 -2.10
C VAL A 140 -6.34 26.95 -3.11
N GLY A 141 -5.79 27.11 -4.32
CA GLY A 141 -5.86 26.06 -5.35
C GLY A 141 -5.16 24.78 -4.95
N HIS A 142 -4.01 24.88 -4.25
CA HIS A 142 -3.30 23.71 -3.72
C HIS A 142 -4.16 22.96 -2.69
N GLU A 143 -4.71 23.67 -1.70
CA GLU A 143 -5.53 23.08 -0.64
C GLU A 143 -6.85 22.53 -1.19
N ALA A 144 -7.45 23.18 -2.21
CA ALA A 144 -8.64 22.66 -2.90
C ALA A 144 -8.39 21.31 -3.57
N ILE A 145 -7.24 21.11 -4.25
CA ILE A 145 -6.86 19.81 -4.81
C ILE A 145 -6.75 18.77 -3.68
N GLY A 146 -6.16 19.13 -2.54
CA GLY A 146 -6.08 18.27 -1.36
C GLY A 146 -7.44 17.84 -0.82
N LEU A 147 -8.40 18.78 -0.73
CA LEU A 147 -9.78 18.49 -0.32
C LEU A 147 -10.48 17.55 -1.30
N VAL A 148 -10.29 17.75 -2.61
CA VAL A 148 -10.82 16.83 -3.64
C VAL A 148 -10.22 15.43 -3.45
N GLY A 149 -8.91 15.32 -3.25
CA GLY A 149 -8.26 14.04 -3.00
C GLY A 149 -8.78 13.35 -1.74
N ALA A 150 -8.86 14.08 -0.63
CA ALA A 150 -9.40 13.56 0.62
C ALA A 150 -10.88 13.15 0.47
N SER A 151 -11.70 13.90 -0.28
CA SER A 151 -13.10 13.53 -0.53
C SER A 151 -13.21 12.25 -1.37
N ILE A 152 -12.37 12.07 -2.38
CA ILE A 152 -12.30 10.83 -3.16
C ILE A 152 -11.95 9.65 -2.23
N TYR A 153 -10.93 9.76 -1.39
CA TYR A 153 -10.55 8.71 -0.46
C TYR A 153 -11.64 8.43 0.58
N LEU A 154 -12.07 9.45 1.33
CA LEU A 154 -12.98 9.32 2.47
C LEU A 154 -14.39 8.86 2.06
N LEU A 155 -14.86 9.25 0.89
CA LEU A 155 -16.21 8.96 0.42
C LEU A 155 -16.29 7.79 -0.57
N SER A 156 -15.15 7.26 -1.04
CA SER A 156 -15.11 5.99 -1.78
C SER A 156 -15.43 4.84 -0.84
N TYR A 157 -16.15 3.84 -1.36
CA TYR A 157 -16.45 2.69 -0.51
C TYR A 157 -15.37 1.60 -0.58
N GLY A 158 -14.45 1.65 -1.52
CA GLY A 158 -13.36 0.67 -1.62
C GLY A 158 -12.53 0.59 -0.35
N SER A 159 -12.17 1.75 0.27
CA SER A 159 -11.50 1.79 1.56
C SER A 159 -12.37 1.18 2.68
N VAL A 160 -13.65 1.58 2.75
CA VAL A 160 -14.61 1.13 3.77
C VAL A 160 -14.80 -0.39 3.73
N PHE A 161 -14.81 -0.98 2.54
CA PHE A 161 -14.96 -2.42 2.37
C PHE A 161 -13.83 -3.22 3.03
N PHE A 162 -12.58 -2.77 2.88
CA PHE A 162 -11.45 -3.42 3.54
C PHE A 162 -11.47 -3.23 5.05
N GLU A 163 -11.92 -2.05 5.52
CA GLU A 163 -12.06 -1.75 6.94
C GLU A 163 -13.10 -2.64 7.65
N MET A 164 -13.99 -3.30 6.92
CA MET A 164 -14.96 -4.27 7.46
C MET A 164 -14.45 -5.71 7.48
N ARG A 165 -13.26 -6.00 6.96
CA ARG A 165 -12.71 -7.36 6.92
C ARG A 165 -11.66 -7.58 8.00
N ILE A 166 -11.60 -8.79 8.54
CA ILE A 166 -10.52 -9.21 9.47
C ILE A 166 -9.30 -9.56 8.63
N ARG A 167 -8.56 -8.52 8.21
CA ARG A 167 -7.35 -8.67 7.38
C ARG A 167 -6.39 -7.50 7.61
N SER A 168 -5.09 -7.75 7.44
CA SER A 168 -4.06 -6.70 7.51
C SER A 168 -4.25 -5.58 6.48
N ASP A 169 -4.86 -5.87 5.32
CA ASP A 169 -5.19 -4.89 4.29
C ASP A 169 -5.99 -3.70 4.82
N ALA A 170 -6.86 -3.93 5.81
CA ALA A 170 -7.69 -2.91 6.44
C ALA A 170 -6.89 -1.77 7.09
N VAL A 171 -5.73 -2.08 7.66
CA VAL A 171 -4.88 -1.11 8.35
C VAL A 171 -3.72 -0.60 7.50
N CYS A 172 -3.42 -1.27 6.37
CA CYS A 172 -2.30 -0.88 5.50
C CYS A 172 -2.43 0.54 4.95
N MET A 173 -3.65 1.00 4.61
CA MET A 173 -3.85 2.37 4.11
C MET A 173 -3.46 3.44 5.13
N PHE A 174 -3.75 3.20 6.41
CA PHE A 174 -3.32 4.07 7.50
C PHE A 174 -1.79 4.11 7.61
N PHE A 175 -1.13 2.95 7.65
CA PHE A 175 0.33 2.91 7.77
C PHE A 175 1.05 3.46 6.53
N GLN A 176 0.50 3.30 5.34
CA GLN A 176 1.01 3.96 4.13
C GLN A 176 0.99 5.48 4.28
N MET A 177 -0.14 6.05 4.74
CA MET A 177 -0.24 7.50 4.96
C MET A 177 0.63 7.97 6.11
N LEU A 178 0.81 7.18 7.15
CA LEU A 178 1.70 7.48 8.26
C LEU A 178 3.17 7.55 7.80
N VAL A 179 3.62 6.58 7.02
CA VAL A 179 4.95 6.59 6.38
C VAL A 179 5.11 7.84 5.52
N LEU A 180 4.15 8.13 4.67
CA LEU A 180 4.17 9.26 3.76
C LEU A 180 4.23 10.59 4.53
N TRP A 181 3.43 10.74 5.59
CA TRP A 181 3.45 11.92 6.44
C TRP A 181 4.80 12.11 7.12
N PHE A 182 5.36 11.06 7.71
CA PHE A 182 6.70 11.12 8.30
C PHE A 182 7.78 11.50 7.27
N VAL A 183 7.69 10.98 6.05
CA VAL A 183 8.61 11.32 4.96
C VAL A 183 8.50 12.80 4.60
N VAL A 184 7.29 13.30 4.39
CA VAL A 184 7.05 14.71 4.04
C VAL A 184 7.57 15.64 5.14
N GLU A 185 7.26 15.35 6.42
CA GLU A 185 7.76 16.13 7.56
C GLU A 185 9.28 16.02 7.73
N PHE A 186 9.88 14.83 7.51
CA PHE A 186 11.34 14.67 7.51
C PHE A 186 12.00 15.61 6.50
N PHE A 187 11.55 15.60 5.24
CA PHE A 187 12.10 16.47 4.21
C PHE A 187 11.83 17.94 4.50
N TYR A 188 10.65 18.29 4.98
CA TYR A 188 10.32 19.65 5.40
C TYR A 188 11.29 20.14 6.48
N ARG A 189 11.45 19.37 7.56
CA ARG A 189 12.35 19.73 8.67
C ARG A 189 13.82 19.70 8.27
N ARG A 190 14.19 18.85 7.33
CA ARG A 190 15.58 18.69 6.88
C ARG A 190 16.02 19.75 5.88
N VAL A 191 15.12 20.12 4.95
CA VAL A 191 15.47 20.93 3.76
C VAL A 191 14.90 22.35 3.89
N VAL A 192 13.63 22.51 4.30
CA VAL A 192 12.94 23.81 4.35
C VAL A 192 13.21 24.52 5.68
N PHE A 193 12.89 23.88 6.79
CA PHE A 193 12.97 24.48 8.11
C PHE A 193 14.34 24.31 8.79
N VAL A 194 15.20 23.42 8.28
CA VAL A 194 16.58 23.14 8.74
C VAL A 194 16.68 22.86 10.24
N ASN A 195 15.73 22.09 10.79
CA ASN A 195 15.75 21.62 12.17
C ASN A 195 16.16 20.14 12.21
N LEU A 196 17.46 19.89 12.50
CA LEU A 196 18.04 18.55 12.47
C LEU A 196 17.47 17.61 13.55
N ARG A 197 17.11 18.13 14.72
CA ARG A 197 16.52 17.32 15.80
C ARG A 197 15.16 16.78 15.38
N MET A 198 14.28 17.67 14.91
CA MET A 198 12.96 17.26 14.41
C MET A 198 13.06 16.37 13.17
N ALA A 199 13.98 16.66 12.25
CA ALA A 199 14.23 15.78 11.10
C ALA A 199 14.65 14.37 11.55
N THR A 200 15.49 14.26 12.58
CA THR A 200 15.87 12.95 13.16
C THR A 200 14.64 12.22 13.71
N LEU A 201 13.79 12.90 14.47
CA LEU A 201 12.56 12.32 15.02
C LEU A 201 11.64 11.77 13.91
N TYR A 202 11.36 12.59 12.89
CA TYR A 202 10.53 12.14 11.76
C TYR A 202 11.21 11.05 10.92
N GLY A 203 12.53 11.08 10.77
CA GLY A 203 13.29 10.01 10.11
C GLY A 203 13.17 8.68 10.87
N THR A 204 13.23 8.70 12.20
CA THR A 204 12.98 7.54 13.05
C THR A 204 11.54 7.03 12.87
N GLY A 205 10.56 7.95 12.79
CA GLY A 205 9.18 7.62 12.47
C GLY A 205 9.03 6.92 11.11
N VAL A 206 9.75 7.38 10.07
CA VAL A 206 9.80 6.69 8.76
C VAL A 206 10.32 5.27 8.93
N ALA A 207 11.45 5.07 9.65
CA ALA A 207 12.04 3.74 9.81
C ALA A 207 11.06 2.76 10.47
N ILE A 208 10.49 3.15 11.60
CA ILE A 208 9.57 2.29 12.37
C ILE A 208 8.29 2.02 11.58
N SER A 209 7.64 3.07 11.05
CA SER A 209 6.36 2.90 10.34
C SER A 209 6.50 2.12 9.04
N SER A 210 7.63 2.29 8.31
CA SER A 210 7.91 1.51 7.10
C SER A 210 8.14 0.03 7.42
N PHE A 211 8.85 -0.26 8.53
CA PHE A 211 9.04 -1.63 9.00
C PHE A 211 7.71 -2.26 9.42
N VAL A 212 6.88 -1.54 10.18
CA VAL A 212 5.54 -2.00 10.57
C VAL A 212 4.69 -2.30 9.33
N LEU A 213 4.69 -1.41 8.33
CA LEU A 213 3.96 -1.62 7.08
C LEU A 213 4.44 -2.88 6.33
N ALA A 214 5.76 -3.08 6.21
CA ALA A 214 6.34 -4.27 5.59
C ALA A 214 6.03 -5.55 6.39
N SER A 215 5.96 -5.47 7.71
CA SER A 215 5.59 -6.58 8.59
C SER A 215 4.10 -6.91 8.52
N LEU A 216 3.23 -5.91 8.35
CA LEU A 216 1.79 -6.13 8.14
C LEU A 216 1.52 -6.83 6.80
N LYS A 217 2.26 -6.48 5.77
CA LYS A 217 2.12 -7.05 4.44
C LYS A 217 3.48 -7.06 3.72
N PRO A 218 4.12 -8.23 3.55
CA PRO A 218 5.48 -8.34 2.99
C PRO A 218 5.67 -7.72 1.60
N SER A 219 4.60 -7.56 0.81
CA SER A 219 4.66 -6.87 -0.49
C SER A 219 5.11 -5.40 -0.38
N PHE A 220 5.02 -4.78 0.80
CA PHE A 220 5.53 -3.42 1.05
C PHE A 220 7.01 -3.36 1.42
N THR A 221 7.75 -4.47 1.44
CA THR A 221 9.20 -4.46 1.76
C THR A 221 9.99 -3.57 0.82
N LEU A 222 9.73 -3.63 -0.49
CA LEU A 222 10.38 -2.73 -1.46
C LEU A 222 9.96 -1.27 -1.28
N VAL A 223 8.72 -1.01 -0.90
CA VAL A 223 8.25 0.35 -0.54
C VAL A 223 9.06 0.90 0.63
N ALA A 224 9.22 0.09 1.69
CA ALA A 224 10.02 0.46 2.85
C ALA A 224 11.47 0.80 2.45
N LEU A 225 12.10 -0.02 1.62
CA LEU A 225 13.46 0.22 1.11
C LEU A 225 13.55 1.51 0.30
N PHE A 226 12.64 1.75 -0.65
CA PHE A 226 12.65 2.94 -1.50
C PHE A 226 12.42 4.23 -0.72
N VAL A 227 11.57 4.20 0.30
CA VAL A 227 11.28 5.35 1.16
C VAL A 227 12.42 5.60 2.14
N MET A 228 13.01 4.54 2.70
CA MET A 228 14.12 4.62 3.64
C MET A 228 15.42 5.09 3.00
N ALA A 229 15.72 4.71 1.76
CA ALA A 229 16.98 5.03 1.10
C ALA A 229 17.33 6.54 1.10
N PRO A 230 16.43 7.46 0.69
CA PRO A 230 16.71 8.90 0.75
C PRO A 230 16.79 9.43 2.20
N VAL A 231 15.99 8.92 3.13
CA VAL A 231 16.02 9.31 4.55
C VAL A 231 17.35 8.93 5.18
N MET A 232 17.80 7.69 4.98
CA MET A 232 19.11 7.21 5.44
C MET A 232 20.26 8.00 4.83
N SER A 233 20.22 8.22 3.50
CA SER A 233 21.24 9.00 2.80
C SER A 233 21.41 10.40 3.38
N LEU A 234 20.30 11.12 3.65
CA LEU A 234 20.32 12.47 4.21
C LEU A 234 20.70 12.48 5.70
N THR A 235 20.29 11.49 6.48
CA THR A 235 20.64 11.35 7.90
C THR A 235 22.15 11.08 8.05
N LEU A 236 22.69 10.14 7.28
CA LEU A 236 24.10 9.78 7.35
C LEU A 236 25.03 10.86 6.80
N SER A 237 24.58 11.65 5.81
CA SER A 237 25.40 12.70 5.20
C SER A 237 25.61 13.93 6.08
N ALA A 238 24.87 14.09 7.14
CA ALA A 238 24.98 15.22 8.08
C ALA A 238 26.23 15.09 8.96
N LYS A 239 27.40 15.56 8.48
CA LYS A 239 28.70 15.41 9.18
C LYS A 239 28.68 15.89 10.65
N LYS A 240 28.00 17.01 10.94
CA LYS A 240 27.96 17.66 12.28
C LYS A 240 26.81 17.13 13.18
N ASN A 241 26.01 16.16 12.75
CA ASN A 241 24.86 15.68 13.52
C ASN A 241 25.09 14.26 14.07
N PHE A 242 26.16 14.09 14.86
CA PHE A 242 26.46 12.80 15.48
C PHE A 242 25.34 12.35 16.42
N THR A 243 24.89 13.25 17.31
CA THR A 243 23.80 12.98 18.26
C THR A 243 22.52 12.55 17.53
N GLY A 244 22.14 13.23 16.44
CA GLY A 244 20.97 12.84 15.65
C GLY A 244 21.11 11.46 15.01
N LYS A 245 22.30 11.09 14.53
CA LYS A 245 22.55 9.74 14.01
C LYS A 245 22.43 8.69 15.12
N LEU A 246 23.06 8.97 16.27
CA LEU A 246 22.98 8.08 17.41
C LEU A 246 21.51 7.89 17.85
N THR A 247 20.75 8.97 18.00
CA THR A 247 19.32 8.92 18.35
C THR A 247 18.52 8.11 17.32
N PHE A 248 18.77 8.34 16.02
CA PHE A 248 18.08 7.60 14.95
C PHE A 248 18.31 6.08 15.09
N PHE A 249 19.56 5.64 15.25
CA PHE A 249 19.87 4.23 15.36
C PHE A 249 19.48 3.62 16.70
N SER A 250 19.73 4.33 17.82
CA SER A 250 19.43 3.83 19.16
C SER A 250 17.94 3.71 19.45
N VAL A 251 17.07 4.38 18.69
CA VAL A 251 15.62 4.22 18.82
C VAL A 251 15.06 3.27 17.78
N SER A 252 15.42 3.45 16.48
CA SER A 252 14.81 2.62 15.42
C SER A 252 15.29 1.17 15.45
N VAL A 253 16.60 0.94 15.67
CA VAL A 253 17.15 -0.43 15.63
C VAL A 253 16.59 -1.32 16.75
N PRO A 254 16.56 -0.91 18.04
CA PRO A 254 15.96 -1.75 19.09
C PRO A 254 14.48 -2.06 18.85
N ILE A 255 13.69 -1.10 18.38
CA ILE A 255 12.26 -1.34 18.10
C ILE A 255 12.10 -2.33 16.94
N ILE A 256 12.83 -2.14 15.84
CA ILE A 256 12.79 -3.06 14.69
C ILE A 256 13.28 -4.44 15.11
N LEU A 257 14.36 -4.50 15.90
CA LEU A 257 14.91 -5.77 16.41
C LEU A 257 13.90 -6.45 17.34
N ALA A 258 13.27 -5.72 18.27
CA ALA A 258 12.24 -6.26 19.15
C ALA A 258 11.07 -6.87 18.35
N LEU A 259 10.57 -6.16 17.34
CA LEU A 259 9.50 -6.67 16.46
C LEU A 259 9.96 -7.92 15.69
N THR A 260 11.19 -7.90 15.16
CA THR A 260 11.76 -9.03 14.40
C THR A 260 11.97 -10.25 15.30
N LEU A 261 12.50 -10.05 16.51
CA LEU A 261 12.70 -11.13 17.48
C LEU A 261 11.36 -11.71 17.94
N THR A 262 10.38 -10.86 18.23
CA THR A 262 9.02 -11.33 18.56
C THR A 262 8.45 -12.20 17.46
N GLU A 263 8.54 -11.75 16.20
CA GLU A 263 8.10 -12.53 15.04
C GLU A 263 8.88 -13.86 14.94
N HIS A 264 10.19 -13.83 15.13
CA HIS A 264 11.02 -15.02 15.08
C HIS A 264 10.63 -16.06 16.18
N PHE A 265 10.41 -15.58 17.41
CA PHE A 265 9.97 -16.46 18.52
C PHE A 265 8.60 -17.08 18.26
N LEU A 266 7.65 -16.28 17.78
CA LEU A 266 6.30 -16.76 17.50
C LEU A 266 6.23 -17.73 16.29
N ARG A 267 7.20 -17.63 15.39
CA ARG A 267 7.33 -18.53 14.21
C ARG A 267 8.07 -19.83 14.49
N ARG A 268 8.76 -19.94 15.60
CA ARG A 268 9.69 -21.05 15.85
C ARG A 268 9.04 -22.41 15.67
N ASP A 269 7.81 -22.57 16.15
CA ASP A 269 7.08 -23.83 16.13
C ASP A 269 6.12 -23.98 14.94
N ASP A 270 6.01 -22.93 14.10
CA ASP A 270 5.15 -22.95 12.92
C ASP A 270 5.86 -23.48 11.69
N GLN A 271 5.69 -24.77 11.43
CA GLN A 271 6.26 -25.41 10.23
C GLN A 271 5.73 -24.80 8.93
N SER A 272 4.51 -24.22 8.92
CA SER A 272 3.92 -23.63 7.73
C SER A 272 4.72 -22.45 7.17
N VAL A 273 5.47 -21.74 8.03
CA VAL A 273 6.36 -20.64 7.62
C VAL A 273 7.42 -21.09 6.61
N LYS A 274 7.92 -22.31 6.74
CA LYS A 274 8.95 -22.85 5.83
C LYS A 274 8.42 -23.07 4.42
N TYR A 275 7.12 -23.36 4.30
CA TYR A 275 6.48 -23.75 3.03
C TYR A 275 5.76 -22.60 2.36
N PHE A 276 5.23 -21.63 3.10
CA PHE A 276 4.34 -20.60 2.58
C PHE A 276 4.93 -19.87 1.36
N LEU A 277 6.15 -19.36 1.45
CA LEU A 277 6.77 -18.66 0.31
C LEU A 277 7.14 -19.62 -0.84
N PRO A 278 7.79 -20.78 -0.61
CA PRO A 278 8.05 -21.76 -1.68
C PRO A 278 6.79 -22.28 -2.37
N GLU A 279 5.72 -22.58 -1.63
CA GLU A 279 4.44 -23.00 -2.19
C GLU A 279 3.82 -21.89 -3.05
N THR A 280 3.80 -20.66 -2.54
CA THR A 280 3.27 -19.50 -3.27
C THR A 280 4.06 -19.26 -4.56
N LEU A 281 5.40 -19.27 -4.50
CA LEU A 281 6.26 -19.08 -5.67
C LEU A 281 6.08 -20.20 -6.69
N PHE A 282 5.97 -21.45 -6.25
CA PHE A 282 5.69 -22.57 -7.11
C PHE A 282 4.31 -22.44 -7.77
N ALA A 283 3.27 -22.21 -6.98
CA ALA A 283 1.90 -22.13 -7.47
C ALA A 283 1.71 -20.98 -8.46
N ILE A 284 2.22 -19.78 -8.16
CA ILE A 284 2.05 -18.62 -9.05
C ILE A 284 2.83 -18.72 -10.36
N HIS A 285 3.87 -19.56 -10.40
CA HIS A 285 4.66 -19.83 -11.60
C HIS A 285 4.43 -21.24 -12.19
N ALA A 286 3.40 -21.94 -11.72
CA ALA A 286 3.12 -23.33 -12.07
C ALA A 286 3.10 -23.60 -13.58
N LYS A 287 2.56 -22.67 -14.38
CA LYS A 287 2.55 -22.79 -15.85
C LYS A 287 3.96 -22.79 -16.46
N ILE A 288 4.88 -21.99 -15.91
CA ILE A 288 6.28 -21.94 -16.38
C ILE A 288 7.04 -23.18 -15.87
N ILE A 289 6.76 -23.60 -14.65
CA ILE A 289 7.35 -24.80 -14.04
C ILE A 289 6.89 -26.06 -14.77
N HIS A 290 5.60 -26.18 -15.07
CA HIS A 290 5.04 -27.29 -15.85
C HIS A 290 5.74 -27.43 -17.21
N ALA A 291 5.87 -26.31 -17.94
CA ALA A 291 6.57 -26.32 -19.22
C ALA A 291 8.06 -26.73 -19.10
N GLN A 292 8.72 -26.41 -17.98
CA GLN A 292 10.10 -26.86 -17.75
C GLN A 292 10.15 -28.35 -17.39
N MET A 293 9.19 -28.84 -16.58
CA MET A 293 9.09 -30.27 -16.27
C MET A 293 8.86 -31.11 -17.54
N ASP A 294 7.99 -30.66 -18.41
CA ASP A 294 7.68 -31.32 -19.70
C ASP A 294 8.92 -31.38 -20.60
N ASP A 295 9.66 -30.27 -20.74
CA ASP A 295 10.94 -30.26 -21.47
C ASP A 295 11.97 -31.23 -20.88
N ASP A 296 12.12 -31.27 -19.57
CA ASP A 296 13.08 -32.16 -18.91
C ASP A 296 12.71 -33.62 -19.09
N LEU A 297 11.41 -33.95 -19.05
CA LEU A 297 10.90 -35.30 -19.33
C LEU A 297 11.18 -35.74 -20.78
N ASN A 298 10.93 -34.84 -21.76
CA ASN A 298 11.15 -35.09 -23.17
C ASN A 298 12.63 -35.24 -23.52
N ASN A 299 13.51 -34.45 -22.87
CA ASN A 299 14.96 -34.50 -23.09
C ASN A 299 15.67 -35.58 -22.27
N GLY A 300 14.96 -36.31 -21.41
CA GLY A 300 15.55 -37.33 -20.52
C GLY A 300 16.37 -36.79 -19.37
N ASP A 301 16.27 -35.48 -19.04
CA ASP A 301 17.00 -34.82 -17.96
C ASP A 301 16.28 -35.00 -16.60
N THR A 302 16.10 -36.27 -16.21
CA THR A 302 15.32 -36.67 -15.02
C THR A 302 16.19 -37.20 -13.86
N ASN A 303 17.46 -36.79 -13.78
CA ASN A 303 18.47 -37.39 -12.91
C ASN A 303 18.18 -37.29 -11.40
N ILE A 304 17.29 -36.39 -10.95
CA ILE A 304 17.03 -36.16 -9.52
C ILE A 304 15.77 -36.89 -9.04
N TYR A 305 14.78 -37.05 -9.91
CA TYR A 305 13.50 -37.69 -9.57
C TYR A 305 13.21 -38.86 -10.53
N PRO A 306 12.59 -39.96 -10.07
CA PRO A 306 12.19 -41.06 -10.95
C PRO A 306 11.27 -40.55 -12.06
N ARG A 307 11.57 -40.93 -13.30
CA ARG A 307 10.87 -40.45 -14.50
C ARG A 307 9.36 -40.70 -14.42
N GLU A 308 8.95 -41.87 -14.00
CA GLU A 308 7.54 -42.25 -13.88
C GLU A 308 6.81 -41.38 -12.88
N TRP A 309 7.40 -41.11 -11.73
CA TRP A 309 6.81 -40.24 -10.73
C TRP A 309 6.75 -38.79 -11.23
N LEU A 310 7.79 -38.29 -11.88
CA LEU A 310 7.82 -36.95 -12.44
C LEU A 310 6.76 -36.74 -13.53
N GLN A 311 6.51 -37.80 -14.37
CA GLN A 311 5.45 -37.78 -15.34
C GLN A 311 4.07 -37.61 -14.69
N ILE A 312 3.76 -38.37 -13.63
CA ILE A 312 2.50 -38.26 -12.89
C ILE A 312 2.34 -36.86 -12.32
N VAL A 313 3.39 -36.30 -11.72
CA VAL A 313 3.37 -34.93 -11.14
C VAL A 313 3.16 -33.88 -12.22
N CYS A 314 3.80 -34.01 -13.37
CA CYS A 314 3.66 -33.10 -14.50
C CYS A 314 2.23 -33.13 -15.05
N ASP A 315 1.65 -34.33 -15.27
CA ASP A 315 0.28 -34.52 -15.76
C ASP A 315 -0.77 -33.97 -14.76
N ASP A 316 -0.58 -34.25 -13.48
CA ASP A 316 -1.43 -33.69 -12.41
C ASP A 316 -1.43 -32.16 -12.41
N LEU A 317 -0.22 -31.55 -12.53
CA LEU A 317 -0.04 -30.09 -12.55
C LEU A 317 -0.70 -29.50 -13.79
N GLY A 318 -0.46 -30.08 -14.97
CA GLY A 318 -1.09 -29.68 -16.23
C GLY A 318 -2.61 -29.75 -16.18
N THR A 319 -3.14 -30.85 -15.65
CA THR A 319 -4.59 -31.05 -15.46
C THR A 319 -5.20 -29.99 -14.57
N GLN A 320 -4.56 -29.65 -13.44
CA GLN A 320 -5.07 -28.65 -12.52
C GLN A 320 -5.01 -27.23 -13.11
N ILE A 321 -3.96 -26.90 -13.84
CA ILE A 321 -3.85 -25.63 -14.59
C ILE A 321 -4.99 -25.51 -15.61
N GLN A 322 -5.28 -26.57 -16.35
CA GLN A 322 -6.35 -26.58 -17.34
C GLN A 322 -7.74 -26.47 -16.72
N ARG A 323 -8.00 -27.15 -15.61
CA ARG A 323 -9.29 -27.04 -14.89
C ARG A 323 -9.66 -25.63 -14.48
N THR A 324 -8.66 -24.79 -14.22
CA THR A 324 -8.85 -23.40 -13.78
C THR A 324 -8.47 -22.38 -14.86
N HIS A 325 -8.33 -22.85 -16.11
CA HIS A 325 -8.00 -21.98 -17.25
C HIS A 325 -9.00 -20.83 -17.36
N GLY A 326 -8.50 -19.60 -17.48
CA GLY A 326 -9.32 -18.40 -17.64
C GLY A 326 -9.85 -17.78 -16.33
N ALA A 327 -9.66 -18.41 -15.17
CA ALA A 327 -10.07 -17.82 -13.88
C ALA A 327 -9.39 -16.47 -13.60
N LEU A 328 -8.10 -16.37 -13.94
CA LEU A 328 -7.34 -15.10 -13.94
C LEU A 328 -6.79 -14.89 -15.36
N PRO A 329 -7.37 -13.96 -16.14
CA PRO A 329 -7.10 -13.87 -17.59
C PRO A 329 -5.63 -13.64 -17.96
N VAL A 330 -4.89 -12.83 -17.19
CA VAL A 330 -3.48 -12.48 -17.47
C VAL A 330 -2.52 -13.57 -17.00
N LEU A 331 -2.81 -14.20 -15.86
CA LEU A 331 -2.05 -15.34 -15.34
C LEU A 331 -2.40 -16.61 -16.13
N GLY A 332 -3.67 -16.76 -16.49
CA GLY A 332 -4.21 -17.85 -17.31
C GLY A 332 -4.73 -19.05 -16.51
N PHE A 333 -4.69 -19.03 -15.17
CA PHE A 333 -5.21 -20.07 -14.26
C PHE A 333 -5.33 -19.52 -12.83
N ASP A 334 -5.99 -20.26 -11.94
CA ASP A 334 -6.10 -19.91 -10.51
C ASP A 334 -5.03 -20.65 -9.68
N PRO A 335 -4.00 -19.96 -9.16
CA PRO A 335 -2.96 -20.57 -8.33
C PRO A 335 -3.47 -21.06 -6.97
N ASP A 336 -4.55 -20.46 -6.42
CA ASP A 336 -5.13 -20.89 -5.15
C ASP A 336 -5.70 -22.30 -5.23
N SER A 337 -6.10 -22.74 -6.42
CA SER A 337 -6.56 -24.12 -6.67
C SER A 337 -5.48 -25.18 -6.45
N LEU A 338 -4.20 -24.81 -6.54
CA LEU A 338 -3.08 -25.72 -6.27
C LEU A 338 -2.79 -25.84 -4.77
N MET A 339 -3.02 -24.76 -4.00
CA MET A 339 -2.58 -24.63 -2.60
C MET A 339 -3.68 -24.97 -1.59
N SER A 340 -4.90 -24.46 -1.80
CA SER A 340 -5.90 -24.41 -0.72
C SER A 340 -7.36 -24.61 -1.14
N THR A 341 -7.69 -24.53 -2.43
CA THR A 341 -9.07 -24.63 -2.91
C THR A 341 -9.42 -26.06 -3.33
N GLY A 342 -10.54 -26.57 -2.81
CA GLY A 342 -11.04 -27.91 -3.12
C GLY A 342 -10.86 -28.92 -1.99
N ALA A 343 -11.42 -30.13 -2.19
CA ALA A 343 -11.38 -31.20 -1.20
C ALA A 343 -9.97 -31.79 -1.01
N ASP A 344 -9.14 -31.77 -2.09
CA ASP A 344 -7.78 -32.31 -2.08
C ASP A 344 -6.85 -31.40 -2.90
N PRO A 345 -6.29 -30.33 -2.30
CA PRO A 345 -5.35 -29.46 -2.98
C PRO A 345 -4.08 -30.20 -3.40
N LEU A 346 -3.66 -29.99 -4.65
CA LEU A 346 -2.55 -30.73 -5.27
C LEU A 346 -1.25 -30.70 -4.45
N LEU A 347 -0.83 -29.50 -4.00
CA LEU A 347 0.40 -29.36 -3.23
C LEU A 347 0.31 -30.05 -1.86
N LYS A 348 -0.87 -30.08 -1.23
CA LYS A 348 -1.09 -30.79 0.02
C LYS A 348 -0.96 -32.30 -0.17
N ARG A 349 -1.50 -32.84 -1.27
CA ARG A 349 -1.36 -34.26 -1.63
C ARG A 349 0.10 -34.63 -1.86
N TRP A 350 0.85 -33.87 -2.64
CA TRP A 350 2.27 -34.11 -2.88
C TRP A 350 3.09 -34.02 -1.58
N ARG A 351 2.75 -33.10 -0.70
CA ARG A 351 3.39 -32.98 0.60
C ARG A 351 3.18 -34.23 1.48
N SER A 352 1.98 -34.81 1.47
CA SER A 352 1.69 -36.04 2.20
C SER A 352 2.42 -37.26 1.62
N GLN A 353 2.71 -37.27 0.30
CA GLN A 353 3.44 -38.34 -0.36
C GLN A 353 4.97 -38.25 -0.14
N LEU A 354 5.53 -37.07 -0.25
CA LEU A 354 6.98 -36.84 -0.19
C LEU A 354 7.50 -36.67 1.25
N GLY A 355 6.64 -36.27 2.17
CA GLY A 355 7.06 -35.73 3.46
C GLY A 355 7.62 -34.31 3.35
N ASP A 356 7.68 -33.65 4.49
CA ASP A 356 7.92 -32.20 4.58
C ASP A 356 9.24 -31.75 3.91
N ASP A 357 10.36 -32.39 4.24
CA ASP A 357 11.68 -31.95 3.79
C ASP A 357 11.90 -32.21 2.29
N GLN A 358 11.45 -33.34 1.78
CA GLN A 358 11.57 -33.66 0.35
C GLN A 358 10.64 -32.77 -0.49
N PHE A 359 9.42 -32.51 -0.01
CA PHE A 359 8.51 -31.59 -0.65
C PHE A 359 9.08 -30.18 -0.77
N LEU A 360 9.69 -29.66 0.30
CA LEU A 360 10.34 -28.34 0.27
C LEU A 360 11.50 -28.28 -0.73
N ARG A 361 12.32 -29.35 -0.81
CA ARG A 361 13.42 -29.47 -1.80
C ARG A 361 12.85 -29.50 -3.22
N PHE A 362 11.77 -30.26 -3.44
CA PHE A 362 11.07 -30.35 -4.73
C PHE A 362 10.58 -29.00 -5.22
N LEU A 363 9.84 -28.24 -4.38
CA LEU A 363 9.34 -26.91 -4.74
C LEU A 363 10.47 -25.95 -5.10
N LYS A 364 11.53 -25.89 -4.27
CA LYS A 364 12.68 -25.02 -4.49
C LYS A 364 13.45 -25.40 -5.75
N TYR A 365 13.70 -26.71 -5.96
CA TYR A 365 14.42 -27.20 -7.12
C TYR A 365 13.72 -26.75 -8.41
N TRP A 366 12.43 -27.07 -8.56
CA TRP A 366 11.68 -26.77 -9.77
C TRP A 366 11.49 -25.28 -10.01
N TYR A 367 11.29 -24.52 -8.95
CA TYR A 367 11.24 -23.06 -9.08
C TYR A 367 12.55 -22.50 -9.63
N TRP A 368 13.68 -22.79 -9.00
CA TRP A 368 14.97 -22.26 -9.42
C TRP A 368 15.45 -22.82 -10.75
N ARG A 369 15.21 -24.09 -11.05
CA ARG A 369 15.49 -24.68 -12.35
C ARG A 369 14.72 -23.93 -13.45
N SER A 370 13.43 -23.70 -13.24
CA SER A 370 12.61 -22.96 -14.21
C SER A 370 13.07 -21.51 -14.37
N VAL A 371 13.47 -20.82 -13.30
CA VAL A 371 14.06 -19.47 -13.38
C VAL A 371 15.34 -19.48 -14.23
N ALA A 372 16.22 -20.47 -14.03
CA ALA A 372 17.49 -20.57 -14.75
C ALA A 372 17.31 -20.87 -16.25
N HIS A 373 16.39 -21.78 -16.60
CA HIS A 373 16.20 -22.22 -17.99
C HIS A 373 15.19 -21.37 -18.77
N ARG A 374 14.25 -20.68 -18.06
CA ARG A 374 13.17 -19.90 -18.69
C ARG A 374 13.08 -18.45 -18.16
N PRO A 375 14.21 -17.69 -18.06
CA PRO A 375 14.22 -16.36 -17.45
C PRO A 375 13.31 -15.35 -18.16
N LEU A 376 13.18 -15.46 -19.49
CA LEU A 376 12.30 -14.60 -20.29
C LEU A 376 10.80 -14.87 -19.99
N ALA A 377 10.43 -16.11 -19.69
CA ALA A 377 9.05 -16.43 -19.30
C ALA A 377 8.69 -15.82 -17.94
N PHE A 378 9.62 -15.86 -16.97
CA PHE A 378 9.47 -15.15 -15.69
C PHE A 378 9.37 -13.64 -15.88
N ALA A 379 10.29 -13.03 -16.63
CA ALA A 379 10.24 -11.60 -16.95
C ALA A 379 8.94 -11.23 -17.66
N GLY A 380 8.49 -12.05 -18.61
CA GLY A 380 7.22 -11.88 -19.32
C GLY A 380 6.01 -11.94 -18.38
N LYS A 381 5.99 -12.89 -17.42
CA LYS A 381 4.94 -12.97 -16.40
C LYS A 381 4.91 -11.69 -15.54
N ILE A 382 6.05 -11.25 -15.02
CA ILE A 382 6.16 -10.04 -14.21
C ILE A 382 5.70 -8.82 -15.00
N THR A 383 6.16 -8.65 -16.24
CA THR A 383 5.77 -7.52 -17.11
C THR A 383 4.27 -7.51 -17.39
N ARG A 384 3.65 -8.66 -17.67
CA ARG A 384 2.19 -8.74 -17.85
C ARG A 384 1.44 -8.36 -16.58
N GLN A 385 1.92 -8.76 -15.40
CA GLN A 385 1.32 -8.39 -14.12
C GLN A 385 1.49 -6.89 -13.81
N LEU A 386 2.64 -6.29 -14.13
CA LEU A 386 2.80 -4.83 -14.09
C LEU A 386 1.79 -4.14 -15.02
N GLY A 387 1.56 -4.70 -16.22
CA GLY A 387 0.57 -4.21 -17.18
C GLY A 387 -0.86 -4.22 -16.66
N VAL A 388 -1.22 -5.10 -15.72
CA VAL A 388 -2.54 -5.08 -15.06
C VAL A 388 -2.73 -3.78 -14.27
N PHE A 389 -1.73 -3.39 -13.47
CA PHE A 389 -1.81 -2.18 -12.66
C PHE A 389 -1.63 -0.89 -13.50
N TYR A 390 -0.66 -0.89 -14.38
CA TYR A 390 -0.35 0.23 -15.28
C TYR A 390 -1.13 0.14 -16.61
N SER A 391 -2.39 -0.27 -16.53
CA SER A 391 -3.32 -0.28 -17.66
C SER A 391 -3.93 1.10 -17.90
N THR A 392 -4.65 1.24 -19.01
CA THR A 392 -5.42 2.44 -19.34
C THR A 392 -6.58 2.70 -18.37
N ASP A 393 -6.93 1.72 -17.56
CA ASP A 393 -7.94 1.82 -16.49
C ASP A 393 -7.34 1.22 -15.21
N CYS A 394 -6.59 2.06 -14.46
CA CYS A 394 -5.84 1.62 -13.30
C CYS A 394 -6.76 1.01 -12.22
N PRO A 395 -6.60 -0.27 -11.87
CA PRO A 395 -7.52 -0.97 -10.98
C PRO A 395 -7.47 -0.50 -9.52
N ALA A 396 -6.45 0.27 -9.11
CA ALA A 396 -6.40 0.87 -7.78
C ALA A 396 -7.61 1.77 -7.49
N PHE A 397 -8.22 2.35 -8.53
CA PHE A 397 -9.39 3.23 -8.44
C PHE A 397 -10.71 2.50 -8.69
N SER A 398 -10.86 1.27 -8.28
CA SER A 398 -11.99 0.40 -8.61
C SER A 398 -13.37 1.13 -8.63
N VAL A 399 -14.02 1.09 -9.81
CA VAL A 399 -15.12 1.99 -10.17
C VAL A 399 -16.48 1.29 -10.09
N HIS A 400 -16.81 0.66 -8.99
CA HIS A 400 -18.12 0.04 -8.84
C HIS A 400 -19.22 1.08 -8.52
N LYS A 401 -20.43 0.88 -9.03
CA LYS A 401 -21.60 1.77 -8.76
C LYS A 401 -22.12 1.63 -7.35
N LYS A 402 -22.03 0.42 -6.80
CA LYS A 402 -22.57 0.06 -5.49
C LYS A 402 -21.69 -1.02 -4.85
N PHE A 403 -21.61 -0.98 -3.56
CA PHE A 403 -21.09 -2.05 -2.73
C PHE A 403 -22.27 -2.75 -2.06
N ARG A 404 -22.26 -4.07 -2.07
CA ARG A 404 -23.28 -4.87 -1.39
C ARG A 404 -22.60 -5.77 -0.37
N LEU A 405 -23.06 -5.68 0.87
CA LEU A 405 -22.91 -6.74 1.84
C LEU A 405 -24.07 -7.72 1.56
N THR A 406 -23.79 -8.70 0.73
CA THR A 406 -24.79 -9.69 0.30
C THR A 406 -24.86 -10.86 1.29
N PRO A 407 -25.91 -11.66 1.26
CA PRO A 407 -25.95 -12.94 1.96
C PRO A 407 -24.69 -13.78 1.73
N TRP A 408 -24.16 -13.80 0.49
CA TRP A 408 -22.91 -14.50 0.16
C TRP A 408 -21.70 -14.01 0.97
N SER A 409 -21.59 -12.70 1.23
CA SER A 409 -20.48 -12.16 2.05
C SER A 409 -20.52 -12.69 3.48
N TYR A 410 -21.73 -12.83 4.04
CA TYR A 410 -21.92 -13.38 5.37
C TYR A 410 -21.82 -14.92 5.38
N ASP A 411 -22.27 -15.61 4.33
CA ASP A 411 -22.10 -17.06 4.18
C ASP A 411 -20.62 -17.43 4.10
N TYR A 412 -19.85 -16.67 3.35
CA TYR A 412 -18.41 -16.84 3.28
C TYR A 412 -17.74 -16.61 4.65
N SER A 413 -18.15 -15.56 5.36
CA SER A 413 -17.68 -15.30 6.72
C SER A 413 -18.07 -16.43 7.68
N LEU A 414 -19.32 -16.91 7.63
CA LEU A 414 -19.79 -18.00 8.46
C LEU A 414 -19.07 -19.32 8.18
N SER A 415 -18.76 -19.61 6.91
CA SER A 415 -17.97 -20.79 6.54
C SER A 415 -16.60 -20.76 7.24
N ALA A 416 -15.91 -19.60 7.24
CA ALA A 416 -14.65 -19.43 7.96
C ALA A 416 -14.80 -19.59 9.48
N LEU A 417 -15.85 -19.02 10.07
CA LEU A 417 -16.13 -19.09 11.52
C LEU A 417 -16.60 -20.47 11.98
N SER A 418 -17.26 -21.23 11.11
CA SER A 418 -17.78 -22.56 11.39
C SER A 418 -16.74 -23.67 11.27
N HIS A 419 -15.51 -23.35 10.86
CA HIS A 419 -14.43 -24.33 10.89
C HIS A 419 -14.26 -24.88 12.31
N PRO A 420 -14.21 -26.21 12.54
CA PRO A 420 -14.31 -26.81 13.88
C PRO A 420 -13.36 -26.20 14.91
N GLN A 421 -12.11 -25.95 14.52
CA GLN A 421 -11.11 -25.34 15.40
C GLN A 421 -11.42 -23.88 15.73
N THR A 422 -11.89 -23.10 14.74
CA THR A 422 -12.27 -21.69 14.94
C THR A 422 -13.50 -21.58 15.82
N TRP A 423 -14.49 -22.44 15.58
CA TRP A 423 -15.72 -22.52 16.36
C TRP A 423 -15.44 -22.85 17.83
N ALA A 424 -14.62 -23.86 18.11
CA ALA A 424 -14.23 -24.23 19.46
C ALA A 424 -13.59 -23.06 20.23
N LEU A 425 -12.79 -22.24 19.58
CA LEU A 425 -12.20 -21.04 20.20
C LEU A 425 -13.24 -19.94 20.41
N LEU A 426 -14.13 -19.72 19.45
CA LEU A 426 -15.17 -18.69 19.54
C LEU A 426 -16.18 -18.96 20.67
N THR A 427 -16.47 -20.23 21.00
CA THR A 427 -17.37 -20.57 22.09
C THR A 427 -16.84 -20.24 23.48
N VAL A 428 -15.50 -20.16 23.63
CA VAL A 428 -14.86 -19.87 24.93
C VAL A 428 -14.37 -18.42 25.04
N VAL A 429 -14.23 -17.72 23.92
CA VAL A 429 -13.79 -16.31 23.92
C VAL A 429 -14.98 -15.39 24.18
N PRO A 430 -14.84 -14.38 25.08
CA PRO A 430 -15.91 -13.41 25.33
C PRO A 430 -16.40 -12.73 24.04
N GLY A 431 -17.71 -12.71 23.83
CA GLY A 431 -18.32 -12.13 22.62
C GLY A 431 -18.28 -13.01 21.36
N GLY A 432 -17.57 -14.15 21.38
CA GLY A 432 -17.40 -14.99 20.19
C GLY A 432 -18.70 -15.62 19.71
N SER A 433 -19.50 -16.23 20.60
CA SER A 433 -20.82 -16.77 20.25
C SER A 433 -21.76 -15.67 19.73
N ALA A 434 -21.77 -14.50 20.38
CA ALA A 434 -22.56 -13.36 19.92
C ALA A 434 -22.14 -12.88 18.54
N PHE A 435 -20.85 -12.91 18.23
CA PHE A 435 -20.31 -12.56 16.90
C PHE A 435 -20.87 -13.48 15.81
N VAL A 436 -20.87 -14.79 16.05
CA VAL A 436 -21.40 -15.77 15.09
C VAL A 436 -22.90 -15.60 14.91
N GLU A 437 -23.68 -15.50 16.01
CA GLU A 437 -25.15 -15.32 15.94
C GLU A 437 -25.53 -14.00 15.22
N ARG A 438 -24.80 -12.92 15.48
CA ARG A 438 -25.01 -11.65 14.76
C ARG A 438 -24.64 -11.74 13.28
N THR A 439 -23.56 -12.47 12.94
CA THR A 439 -23.19 -12.71 11.53
C THR A 439 -24.29 -13.53 10.83
N LYS A 440 -24.88 -14.53 11.49
CA LYS A 440 -26.04 -15.28 10.98
C LYS A 440 -27.27 -14.37 10.77
N ALA A 441 -27.57 -13.51 11.73
CA ALA A 441 -28.71 -12.58 11.62
C ALA A 441 -28.52 -11.58 10.47
N LEU A 442 -27.27 -11.12 10.22
CA LEU A 442 -26.94 -10.23 9.12
C LEU A 442 -27.02 -10.88 7.74
N ARG A 443 -27.02 -12.23 7.65
CA ARG A 443 -27.19 -12.98 6.41
C ARG A 443 -28.51 -12.63 5.68
N SER A 444 -29.58 -12.35 6.43
CA SER A 444 -30.86 -11.92 5.85
C SER A 444 -30.89 -10.45 5.43
N SER A 445 -29.86 -9.67 5.77
CA SER A 445 -29.77 -8.25 5.42
C SER A 445 -29.07 -8.03 4.09
N ASP A 446 -29.64 -7.21 3.21
CA ASP A 446 -28.99 -6.72 1.99
C ASP A 446 -28.64 -5.25 2.18
N THR A 447 -27.43 -4.99 2.67
CA THR A 447 -26.96 -3.61 2.88
C THR A 447 -26.30 -3.12 1.61
N VAL A 448 -26.94 -2.19 0.92
CA VAL A 448 -26.45 -1.58 -0.32
C VAL A 448 -25.92 -0.18 -0.07
N ILE A 449 -24.60 -0.01 -0.26
CA ILE A 449 -23.96 1.30 -0.20
C ILE A 449 -23.76 1.79 -1.63
N ARG A 450 -24.45 2.87 -1.98
CA ARG A 450 -24.31 3.48 -3.30
C ARG A 450 -23.17 4.50 -3.30
N GLN A 451 -22.29 4.39 -4.30
CA GLN A 451 -21.26 5.40 -4.55
C GLN A 451 -21.90 6.66 -5.13
N LYS A 452 -21.65 7.82 -4.52
CA LYS A 452 -22.09 9.11 -5.08
C LYS A 452 -21.54 9.28 -6.50
N ARG A 453 -22.37 9.78 -7.42
CA ARG A 453 -22.01 9.93 -8.84
C ARG A 453 -20.73 10.78 -9.03
N SER A 454 -20.61 11.89 -8.28
CA SER A 454 -19.42 12.76 -8.33
C SER A 454 -18.14 12.01 -7.96
N ILE A 455 -18.13 11.27 -6.84
CA ILE A 455 -16.96 10.48 -6.41
C ILE A 455 -16.61 9.40 -7.43
N ARG A 456 -17.63 8.76 -8.00
CA ARG A 456 -17.43 7.76 -9.05
C ARG A 456 -16.80 8.36 -10.30
N MET A 457 -17.25 9.54 -10.74
CA MET A 457 -16.65 10.24 -11.89
C MET A 457 -15.20 10.64 -11.62
N CYS A 458 -14.88 11.10 -10.40
CA CYS A 458 -13.50 11.37 -10.00
C CYS A 458 -12.63 10.10 -10.03
N ASN A 459 -13.14 8.96 -9.54
CA ASN A 459 -12.42 7.68 -9.62
C ASN A 459 -12.18 7.23 -11.06
N ILE A 460 -13.18 7.38 -11.96
CA ILE A 460 -13.03 7.09 -13.39
C ILE A 460 -11.95 7.99 -14.01
N PHE A 461 -11.98 9.28 -13.70
CA PHE A 461 -10.96 10.21 -14.19
C PHE A 461 -9.57 9.80 -13.72
N CYS A 462 -9.39 9.53 -12.42
CA CYS A 462 -8.11 9.07 -11.87
C CYS A 462 -7.66 7.75 -12.51
N ALA A 463 -8.55 6.76 -12.65
CA ALA A 463 -8.24 5.48 -13.26
C ALA A 463 -7.69 5.64 -14.69
N ARG A 464 -8.40 6.39 -15.53
CA ARG A 464 -8.07 6.56 -16.95
C ARG A 464 -6.88 7.48 -17.20
N SER A 465 -6.65 8.47 -16.34
CA SER A 465 -5.53 9.41 -16.50
C SER A 465 -4.25 8.97 -15.81
N TYR A 466 -4.30 7.93 -14.92
CA TYR A 466 -3.16 7.53 -14.10
C TYR A 466 -1.91 7.19 -14.92
N LEU A 467 -2.04 6.31 -15.91
CA LEU A 467 -0.93 5.91 -16.77
C LEU A 467 -0.39 7.08 -17.59
N ALA A 468 -1.27 7.88 -18.20
CA ALA A 468 -0.86 9.02 -19.02
C ALA A 468 -0.08 10.06 -18.19
N ILE A 469 -0.58 10.41 -17.01
CA ILE A 469 0.10 11.34 -16.09
C ILE A 469 1.44 10.78 -15.61
N LEU A 470 1.51 9.47 -15.31
CA LEU A 470 2.76 8.80 -14.94
C LEU A 470 3.79 8.89 -16.09
N LEU A 471 3.40 8.52 -17.32
CA LEU A 471 4.29 8.52 -18.49
C LEU A 471 4.82 9.91 -18.84
N VAL A 472 4.07 10.97 -18.54
CA VAL A 472 4.53 12.36 -18.74
C VAL A 472 5.35 12.83 -17.55
N SER A 473 4.85 12.64 -16.33
CA SER A 473 5.44 13.25 -15.14
C SER A 473 6.74 12.59 -14.71
N VAL A 474 6.87 11.25 -14.80
CA VAL A 474 8.09 10.55 -14.35
C VAL A 474 9.31 10.90 -15.20
N PRO A 475 9.32 10.80 -16.55
CA PRO A 475 10.46 11.20 -17.35
C PRO A 475 10.83 12.67 -17.16
N LEU A 476 9.81 13.54 -17.09
CA LEU A 476 10.03 14.96 -16.87
C LEU A 476 10.62 15.23 -15.46
N ALA A 477 10.17 14.52 -14.44
CA ALA A 477 10.72 14.63 -13.08
C ALA A 477 12.17 14.12 -13.02
N VAL A 478 12.49 13.01 -13.69
CA VAL A 478 13.87 12.52 -13.86
C VAL A 478 14.72 13.61 -14.47
N TRP A 479 14.28 14.20 -15.58
CA TRP A 479 15.01 15.27 -16.24
C TRP A 479 15.23 16.48 -15.30
N PHE A 480 14.18 16.93 -14.57
CA PHE A 480 14.32 18.06 -13.64
C PHE A 480 15.26 17.78 -12.48
N VAL A 481 15.24 16.58 -11.90
CA VAL A 481 16.11 16.21 -10.78
C VAL A 481 17.58 16.14 -11.22
N PHE A 482 17.85 15.66 -12.44
CA PHE A 482 19.22 15.39 -12.90
C PHE A 482 19.84 16.52 -13.75
N LYS A 483 19.06 17.46 -14.26
CA LYS A 483 19.58 18.61 -15.01
C LYS A 483 20.41 19.52 -14.09
N ARG A 484 21.69 19.70 -14.44
CA ARG A 484 22.70 20.39 -13.62
C ARG A 484 22.35 21.85 -13.33
N ASN A 485 21.75 22.57 -14.29
CA ASN A 485 21.48 24.00 -14.23
C ASN A 485 20.10 24.38 -13.64
N ASN A 486 19.27 23.41 -13.24
CA ASN A 486 18.01 23.73 -12.59
C ASN A 486 18.25 24.23 -11.15
N SER A 487 17.55 25.30 -10.76
CA SER A 487 17.56 25.73 -9.37
C SER A 487 17.12 24.57 -8.48
N GLU A 488 17.81 24.37 -7.36
CA GLU A 488 17.49 23.29 -6.40
C GLU A 488 16.04 23.32 -5.93
N GLN A 489 15.45 24.51 -5.90
CA GLN A 489 14.07 24.75 -5.55
C GLN A 489 13.04 24.06 -6.46
N ARG A 490 13.37 23.83 -7.73
CA ARG A 490 12.50 23.11 -8.69
C ARG A 490 12.70 21.60 -8.64
N LYS A 491 13.82 21.13 -8.09
CA LYS A 491 14.14 19.70 -8.02
C LYS A 491 13.35 18.98 -6.95
N LEU A 492 13.05 19.63 -5.83
CA LEU A 492 12.41 18.99 -4.69
C LEU A 492 10.96 18.52 -4.99
N PRO A 493 10.05 19.32 -5.59
CA PRO A 493 8.75 18.84 -6.01
C PRO A 493 8.83 17.69 -7.04
N ALA A 494 9.78 17.76 -7.99
CA ALA A 494 10.02 16.69 -8.95
C ALA A 494 10.52 15.40 -8.28
N PHE A 495 11.39 15.52 -7.27
CA PHE A 495 11.84 14.38 -6.47
C PHE A 495 10.68 13.67 -5.79
N PHE A 496 9.69 14.40 -5.25
CA PHE A 496 8.50 13.81 -4.64
C PHE A 496 7.60 13.09 -5.66
N VAL A 497 7.53 13.56 -6.91
CA VAL A 497 6.86 12.80 -8.00
C VAL A 497 7.52 11.43 -8.13
N LEU A 498 8.86 11.40 -8.24
CA LEU A 498 9.59 10.13 -8.36
C LEU A 498 9.41 9.25 -7.12
N LEU A 499 9.52 9.82 -5.92
CA LEU A 499 9.42 9.07 -4.67
C LEU A 499 8.06 8.38 -4.52
N PHE A 500 6.96 9.10 -4.79
CA PHE A 500 5.61 8.55 -4.62
C PHE A 500 5.29 7.48 -5.66
N TYR A 501 5.65 7.69 -6.92
CA TYR A 501 5.47 6.66 -7.95
C TYR A 501 6.39 5.45 -7.73
N THR A 502 7.64 5.66 -7.28
CA THR A 502 8.56 4.56 -6.96
C THR A 502 8.06 3.75 -5.76
N ALA A 503 7.46 4.40 -4.75
CA ALA A 503 6.83 3.69 -3.64
C ALA A 503 5.68 2.79 -4.13
N ASN A 504 4.77 3.31 -4.96
CA ASN A 504 3.71 2.48 -5.55
C ASN A 504 4.27 1.34 -6.42
N PHE A 505 5.27 1.64 -7.25
CA PHE A 505 5.95 0.64 -8.09
C PHE A 505 6.56 -0.48 -7.24
N GLY A 506 7.15 -0.15 -6.08
CA GLY A 506 7.75 -1.14 -5.18
C GLY A 506 6.76 -2.21 -4.73
N ASN A 507 5.54 -1.82 -4.36
CA ASN A 507 4.50 -2.79 -4.00
C ASN A 507 4.01 -3.58 -5.22
N VAL A 508 3.67 -2.90 -6.32
CA VAL A 508 3.20 -3.55 -7.55
C VAL A 508 4.22 -4.56 -8.07
N PHE A 509 5.49 -4.19 -8.09
CA PHE A 509 6.58 -5.06 -8.52
C PHE A 509 6.74 -6.26 -7.57
N GLY A 510 6.73 -6.02 -6.25
CA GLY A 510 6.79 -7.09 -5.25
C GLY A 510 5.65 -8.11 -5.42
N VAL A 511 4.42 -7.64 -5.58
CA VAL A 511 3.27 -8.52 -5.84
C VAL A 511 3.42 -9.24 -7.19
N SER A 512 3.88 -8.56 -8.23
CA SER A 512 4.06 -9.17 -9.56
C SER A 512 5.06 -10.32 -9.57
N ILE A 513 6.02 -10.33 -8.63
CA ILE A 513 6.96 -11.44 -8.46
C ILE A 513 6.31 -12.61 -7.72
N VAL A 514 5.69 -12.33 -6.56
CA VAL A 514 5.27 -13.39 -5.63
C VAL A 514 3.80 -13.78 -5.76
N HIS A 515 2.99 -13.01 -6.49
CA HIS A 515 1.56 -13.23 -6.64
C HIS A 515 1.05 -12.70 -7.99
N THR A 516 -0.23 -12.34 -8.08
CA THR A 516 -0.87 -11.71 -9.24
C THR A 516 -1.57 -10.40 -8.87
N MET A 517 -1.47 -9.41 -9.77
CA MET A 517 -2.16 -8.12 -9.64
C MET A 517 -3.64 -8.20 -10.04
N GLU A 518 -4.13 -9.35 -10.50
CA GLU A 518 -5.54 -9.57 -10.85
C GLU A 518 -6.44 -9.76 -9.62
N VAL A 519 -5.84 -10.00 -8.47
CA VAL A 519 -6.59 -10.13 -7.21
C VAL A 519 -6.82 -8.74 -6.61
N ASP A 520 -8.09 -8.33 -6.51
CA ASP A 520 -8.54 -7.00 -6.07
C ASP A 520 -7.85 -6.48 -4.80
N ARG A 521 -7.59 -7.35 -3.84
CA ARG A 521 -6.96 -6.99 -2.55
C ARG A 521 -5.54 -6.42 -2.69
N TYR A 522 -4.80 -6.80 -3.74
CA TYR A 522 -3.43 -6.31 -3.95
C TYR A 522 -3.39 -4.95 -4.61
N VAL A 523 -4.39 -4.64 -5.43
CA VAL A 523 -4.48 -3.34 -6.11
C VAL A 523 -5.22 -2.30 -5.27
N ALA A 524 -6.29 -2.69 -4.60
CA ALA A 524 -7.12 -1.77 -3.83
C ALA A 524 -6.42 -1.21 -2.58
N VAL A 525 -5.49 -1.95 -1.98
CA VAL A 525 -4.69 -1.47 -0.85
C VAL A 525 -3.78 -0.28 -1.24
N LEU A 526 -3.48 -0.12 -2.54
CA LEU A 526 -2.68 1.00 -3.06
C LEU A 526 -3.53 2.25 -3.36
N PHE A 527 -4.84 2.20 -3.21
CA PHE A 527 -5.75 3.28 -3.60
C PHE A 527 -5.31 4.65 -3.09
N ILE A 528 -5.02 4.76 -1.78
CA ILE A 528 -4.69 6.06 -1.16
C ILE A 528 -3.35 6.62 -1.64
N THR A 529 -2.33 5.79 -1.80
CA THR A 529 -0.99 6.22 -2.25
C THR A 529 -0.95 6.46 -3.76
N ALA A 530 -1.69 5.69 -4.55
CA ALA A 530 -1.87 5.93 -5.98
C ALA A 530 -2.58 7.26 -6.22
N LEU A 531 -3.66 7.54 -5.47
CA LEU A 531 -4.38 8.80 -5.52
C LEU A 531 -3.48 9.98 -5.14
N PHE A 532 -2.73 9.85 -4.06
CA PHE A 532 -1.80 10.89 -3.59
C PHE A 532 -0.71 11.19 -4.62
N ALA A 533 -0.07 10.15 -5.16
CA ALA A 533 0.95 10.28 -6.20
C ALA A 533 0.41 10.95 -7.47
N HIS A 534 -0.78 10.51 -7.89
CA HIS A 534 -1.44 11.03 -9.09
C HIS A 534 -1.79 12.53 -8.98
N LEU A 535 -2.42 12.92 -7.88
CA LEU A 535 -2.77 14.33 -7.63
C LEU A 535 -1.52 15.20 -7.46
N TRP A 536 -0.46 14.69 -6.82
CA TRP A 536 0.80 15.41 -6.70
C TRP A 536 1.45 15.64 -8.06
N ALA A 537 1.46 14.63 -8.92
CA ALA A 537 1.97 14.77 -10.29
C ALA A 537 1.16 15.79 -11.09
N ILE A 538 -0.17 15.74 -11.03
CA ILE A 538 -1.05 16.76 -11.68
C ILE A 538 -0.73 18.15 -11.16
N ARG A 539 -0.67 18.33 -9.83
CA ARG A 539 -0.34 19.62 -9.19
C ARG A 539 1.01 20.17 -9.68
N TRP A 540 2.02 19.29 -9.76
CA TRP A 540 3.36 19.66 -10.23
C TRP A 540 3.36 20.02 -11.72
N LEU A 541 2.68 19.27 -12.58
CA LEU A 541 2.54 19.58 -14.01
C LEU A 541 1.81 20.92 -14.25
N VAL A 542 0.74 21.20 -13.50
CA VAL A 542 0.04 22.49 -13.52
C VAL A 542 0.99 23.63 -13.17
N GLU A 543 1.81 23.47 -12.13
CA GLU A 543 2.81 24.48 -11.76
C GLU A 543 3.81 24.78 -12.89
N LEU A 544 4.29 23.73 -13.58
CA LEU A 544 5.20 23.88 -14.72
C LEU A 544 4.51 24.59 -15.89
N GLY A 545 3.26 24.27 -16.20
CA GLY A 545 2.47 24.93 -17.25
C GLY A 545 2.27 26.41 -16.98
N LEU A 546 1.88 26.77 -15.76
CA LEU A 546 1.73 28.17 -15.35
C LEU A 546 3.05 28.95 -15.38
N ALA A 547 4.16 28.30 -14.98
CA ALA A 547 5.49 28.93 -15.04
C ALA A 547 5.92 29.23 -16.49
N LYS A 548 5.65 28.32 -17.43
CA LYS A 548 5.95 28.52 -18.85
C LYS A 548 5.10 29.65 -19.43
N ARG A 549 3.79 29.69 -19.14
CA ARG A 549 2.90 30.76 -19.63
C ARG A 549 3.36 32.14 -19.17
N ALA A 550 3.76 32.28 -17.90
CA ALA A 550 4.25 33.55 -17.37
C ALA A 550 5.57 34.04 -18.03
N SER A 551 6.42 33.12 -18.53
CA SER A 551 7.62 33.48 -19.27
C SER A 551 7.39 33.88 -20.72
N LEU A 552 6.20 33.61 -21.25
CA LEU A 552 5.79 33.94 -22.62
C LEU A 552 4.99 35.25 -22.70
N MET A 553 4.54 35.80 -21.56
CA MET A 553 3.87 37.11 -21.56
C MET A 553 4.92 38.23 -21.69
N PRO A 554 4.73 39.20 -22.59
CA PRO A 554 5.59 40.38 -22.71
C PRO A 554 5.66 41.13 -21.37
N ALA A 555 6.82 41.69 -21.05
CA ALA A 555 7.03 42.42 -19.78
C ALA A 555 6.06 43.64 -19.63
N ASP A 556 5.60 44.17 -20.73
CA ASP A 556 4.74 45.38 -20.79
C ASP A 556 3.33 45.17 -20.25
N THR A 557 2.84 43.91 -20.16
CA THR A 557 1.50 43.64 -19.61
C THR A 557 1.48 43.53 -18.06
N LEU A 558 2.63 43.60 -17.41
CA LEU A 558 2.74 43.46 -15.93
C LEU A 558 2.74 44.79 -15.19
N TYR A 559 2.75 45.93 -15.89
CA TYR A 559 2.78 47.29 -15.33
C TYR A 559 1.60 48.18 -15.72
N TYR A 560 0.40 47.61 -15.94
CA TYR A 560 -0.78 48.45 -15.96
C TYR A 560 -1.15 48.78 -14.49
N ASN A 561 -0.58 49.91 -14.01
CA ASN A 561 -0.95 50.52 -12.73
C ASN A 561 -2.05 51.54 -13.01
N PRO A 562 -3.33 51.29 -12.69
CA PRO A 562 -4.44 52.22 -13.03
C PRO A 562 -4.55 53.43 -12.08
N THR A 563 -3.49 53.78 -11.34
CA THR A 563 -3.55 54.83 -10.30
C THR A 563 -2.74 56.11 -10.60
N SER A 564 -2.37 56.38 -11.87
CA SER A 564 -1.64 57.62 -12.18
C SER A 564 -2.40 58.65 -13.05
N GLU A 565 -3.71 58.51 -13.25
CA GLU A 565 -4.51 59.56 -13.86
C GLU A 565 -5.56 60.02 -12.85
N HIS A 566 -5.24 61.01 -12.03
CA HIS A 566 -6.09 62.06 -11.45
C HIS A 566 -5.33 62.79 -10.35
N ARG A 567 -4.40 63.66 -10.79
CA ARG A 567 -3.97 64.84 -10.02
C ARG A 567 -3.29 65.87 -10.95
N GLU A 568 -4.12 66.56 -11.69
CA GLU A 568 -3.86 67.92 -12.12
C GLU A 568 -5.20 68.64 -12.27
N ASP A 569 -5.22 69.87 -11.76
CA ASP A 569 -6.28 70.91 -11.84
C ASP A 569 -7.40 70.86 -10.79
N SER A 570 -7.10 71.49 -9.63
CA SER A 570 -7.73 72.72 -9.12
C SER A 570 -7.16 73.12 -7.77
#